data_a2284f38bb6ab149f1bb0eacb24f19a6
#
_entry.id   a2284f38bb6ab149f1bb0eacb24f19a6
#
_cell.length_a   1.000
_cell.length_b   1.000
_cell.length_c   1.000
_cell.angle_alpha   90.00
_cell.angle_beta   90.00
_cell.angle_gamma   90.00
#
_symmetry.space_group_name_H-M   'P 1'
#
loop_
_entity.id
_entity.type
_entity.pdbx_description
1 polymer ?
#
loop_
_entity_poly.entity_id
_entity_poly.type
_entity_poly.pdbx_seq_one_letter_code
_entity_poly.pdbx_strand_id
1 'polypeptide(L)'
;MKSLAFLIILYPVIFFSQTYVGSNAFAFLNANYSARSNALGGNLIAIQDNDLSMAAENPALLNSKSVRMLQINQSILPNGISIGMLNYAFNTKYGVFAPTIKYISYGKFESYDEAGNRLGTFTASDYSIGMSYGRTVNKLISIGSSLTFLGSNLETYSAYGMTFGFGAFIKHPNELFSAGFSVKNIGFTFKDYTTSSKSMLPINVQAGIS
;
A
#
# COMPACT_ATOMS: atom_id res chain seq x y z
N MET A 1 44.72 0.66 8.53
CA MET A 1 43.38 0.81 9.12
C MET A 1 42.24 1.16 8.13
N LYS A 2 42.53 1.51 6.87
CA LYS A 2 41.49 1.84 5.88
C LYS A 2 40.87 0.60 5.18
N SER A 3 41.50 -0.57 5.23
CA SER A 3 41.02 -1.79 4.59
C SER A 3 39.97 -2.58 5.42
N LEU A 4 39.88 -2.34 6.72
CA LEU A 4 38.93 -3.06 7.60
C LEU A 4 37.51 -2.54 7.50
N ALA A 5 37.34 -1.24 7.16
CA ALA A 5 36.04 -0.62 6.99
C ALA A 5 35.29 -1.11 5.72
N PHE A 6 36.05 -1.55 4.70
CA PHE A 6 35.46 -2.07 3.45
C PHE A 6 34.95 -3.51 3.58
N LEU A 7 35.47 -4.27 4.55
CA LEU A 7 35.05 -5.67 4.76
C LEU A 7 33.70 -5.78 5.50
N ILE A 8 33.32 -4.74 6.26
CA ILE A 8 32.05 -4.72 7.02
C ILE A 8 30.83 -4.50 6.10
N ILE A 9 31.04 -3.86 4.94
CA ILE A 9 29.98 -3.59 3.96
C ILE A 9 29.59 -4.84 3.16
N LEU A 10 30.44 -5.86 3.14
CA LEU A 10 30.27 -7.11 2.39
C LEU A 10 29.73 -8.29 3.21
N TYR A 11 29.35 -8.06 4.48
CA TYR A 11 28.72 -9.11 5.26
C TYR A 11 27.27 -9.30 4.75
N PRO A 12 26.93 -10.42 4.06
CA PRO A 12 25.55 -10.65 3.64
C PRO A 12 24.73 -10.84 4.90
N VAL A 13 23.92 -9.85 5.24
CA VAL A 13 22.89 -10.00 6.26
C VAL A 13 21.87 -10.94 5.66
N ILE A 14 21.95 -12.21 6.05
CA ILE A 14 20.99 -13.24 5.64
C ILE A 14 19.68 -12.93 6.37
N PHE A 15 18.82 -12.14 5.74
CA PHE A 15 17.44 -11.99 6.17
C PHE A 15 16.69 -13.26 5.74
N PHE A 16 16.36 -14.10 6.70
CA PHE A 16 15.37 -15.15 6.50
C PHE A 16 13.98 -14.49 6.43
N SER A 17 13.61 -14.00 5.26
CA SER A 17 12.23 -13.62 4.97
C SER A 17 11.45 -14.89 4.62
N GLN A 18 10.94 -15.57 5.63
CA GLN A 18 9.96 -16.63 5.41
C GLN A 18 8.58 -15.99 5.27
N THR A 19 8.16 -15.75 4.04
CA THR A 19 6.77 -15.45 3.76
C THR A 19 5.98 -16.75 3.78
N TYR A 20 5.14 -16.95 4.79
CA TYR A 20 4.15 -18.02 4.76
C TYR A 20 3.15 -17.73 3.65
N VAL A 21 3.25 -18.47 2.56
CA VAL A 21 2.30 -18.38 1.43
C VAL A 21 0.93 -18.84 1.94
N GLY A 22 -0.10 -17.99 1.78
CA GLY A 22 -1.47 -18.30 2.16
C GLY A 22 -1.93 -17.85 3.55
N SER A 23 -1.06 -17.25 4.38
CA SER A 23 -1.44 -16.75 5.72
C SER A 23 -1.98 -15.32 5.74
N ASN A 24 -1.91 -14.59 4.63
CA ASN A 24 -2.27 -13.18 4.56
C ASN A 24 -3.68 -12.99 3.99
N ALA A 25 -4.67 -12.73 4.84
CA ALA A 25 -6.03 -12.39 4.42
C ALA A 25 -6.11 -11.09 3.59
N PHE A 26 -5.15 -10.19 3.72
CA PHE A 26 -5.15 -8.87 3.10
C PHE A 26 -3.98 -8.69 2.13
N ALA A 27 -3.67 -9.71 1.33
CA ALA A 27 -2.59 -9.67 0.33
C ALA A 27 -2.76 -8.52 -0.69
N PHE A 28 -3.99 -8.06 -0.93
CA PHE A 28 -4.32 -6.94 -1.81
C PHE A 28 -3.65 -5.61 -1.40
N LEU A 29 -3.23 -5.47 -0.14
CA LEU A 29 -2.49 -4.29 0.34
C LEU A 29 -1.14 -4.10 -0.36
N ASN A 30 -0.55 -5.18 -0.87
CA ASN A 30 0.70 -5.15 -1.64
C ASN A 30 0.48 -4.96 -3.14
N ALA A 31 -0.77 -4.92 -3.60
CA ALA A 31 -1.06 -4.64 -5.00
C ALA A 31 -0.72 -3.18 -5.33
N ASN A 32 -0.18 -2.97 -6.52
CA ASN A 32 0.12 -1.63 -7.00
C ASN A 32 -1.08 -1.08 -7.76
N TYR A 33 -1.66 -0.01 -7.24
CA TYR A 33 -2.88 0.62 -7.75
C TYR A 33 -2.60 1.78 -8.72
N SER A 34 -1.36 2.26 -8.81
CA SER A 34 -0.99 3.35 -9.69
C SER A 34 -0.45 2.82 -11.01
N ALA A 35 -1.05 3.22 -12.13
CA ALA A 35 -0.56 2.89 -13.46
C ALA A 35 0.87 3.42 -13.69
N ARG A 36 1.16 4.62 -13.18
CA ARG A 36 2.50 5.21 -13.25
C ARG A 36 3.51 4.44 -12.43
N SER A 37 3.16 4.10 -11.20
CA SER A 37 4.04 3.30 -10.33
C SER A 37 4.32 1.94 -10.96
N ASN A 38 3.32 1.28 -11.55
CA ASN A 38 3.50 0.02 -12.28
C ASN A 38 4.48 0.17 -13.46
N ALA A 39 4.35 1.23 -14.24
CA ALA A 39 5.22 1.48 -15.39
C ALA A 39 6.68 1.74 -15.00
N LEU A 40 6.93 2.22 -13.79
CA LEU A 40 8.26 2.54 -13.25
C LEU A 40 8.79 1.44 -12.31
N GLY A 41 8.17 0.26 -12.29
CA GLY A 41 8.63 -0.89 -11.49
C GLY A 41 8.07 -0.94 -10.07
N GLY A 42 7.15 -0.06 -9.70
CA GLY A 42 6.52 -0.03 -8.38
C GLY A 42 7.35 0.69 -7.29
N ASN A 43 6.77 0.80 -6.10
CA ASN A 43 7.46 1.26 -4.87
C ASN A 43 8.15 2.64 -4.97
N LEU A 44 7.50 3.61 -5.58
CA LEU A 44 8.03 4.96 -5.80
C LEU A 44 7.93 5.81 -4.52
N ILE A 45 8.70 5.49 -3.50
CA ILE A 45 8.63 6.12 -2.17
C ILE A 45 9.51 7.37 -2.01
N ALA A 46 10.37 7.66 -2.99
CA ALA A 46 11.32 8.76 -2.97
C ALA A 46 11.07 9.80 -4.07
N ILE A 47 9.94 9.74 -4.79
CA ILE A 47 9.57 10.71 -5.83
C ILE A 47 8.42 11.57 -5.32
N GLN A 48 8.65 12.87 -5.18
CA GLN A 48 7.62 13.83 -4.76
C GLN A 48 7.29 14.79 -5.91
N ASP A 49 6.14 14.59 -6.49
CA ASP A 49 5.58 15.43 -7.54
C ASP A 49 4.08 15.70 -7.34
N ASN A 50 3.33 15.90 -8.43
CA ASN A 50 1.89 16.16 -8.38
C ASN A 50 1.05 14.86 -8.37
N ASP A 51 1.66 13.68 -8.48
CA ASP A 51 0.92 12.42 -8.54
C ASP A 51 0.44 12.03 -7.14
N LEU A 52 -0.86 12.18 -6.93
CA LEU A 52 -1.49 11.88 -5.65
C LEU A 52 -1.46 10.38 -5.30
N SER A 53 -1.31 9.50 -6.28
CA SER A 53 -1.22 8.05 -6.04
C SER A 53 0.03 7.65 -5.25
N MET A 54 1.09 8.46 -5.28
CA MET A 54 2.31 8.24 -4.51
C MET A 54 2.08 8.32 -3.00
N ALA A 55 1.06 9.03 -2.55
CA ALA A 55 0.67 9.07 -1.14
C ALA A 55 0.29 7.69 -0.57
N ALA A 56 -0.17 6.79 -1.42
CA ALA A 56 -0.46 5.40 -1.04
C ALA A 56 0.80 4.57 -0.81
N GLU A 57 1.93 4.97 -1.40
CA GLU A 57 3.23 4.35 -1.22
C GLU A 57 3.98 4.95 -0.02
N ASN A 58 3.97 6.27 0.09
CA ASN A 58 4.59 7.00 1.18
C ASN A 58 3.77 8.26 1.50
N PRO A 59 3.07 8.35 2.64
CA PRO A 59 2.25 9.50 2.97
C PRO A 59 3.05 10.81 3.12
N ALA A 60 4.36 10.76 3.33
CA ALA A 60 5.22 11.93 3.38
C ALA A 60 5.40 12.62 2.02
N LEU A 61 5.00 11.98 0.91
CA LEU A 61 5.02 12.57 -0.43
C LEU A 61 3.87 13.56 -0.68
N LEU A 62 2.84 13.55 0.17
CA LEU A 62 1.78 14.55 0.10
C LEU A 62 2.35 15.96 0.29
N ASN A 63 2.02 16.85 -0.64
CA ASN A 63 2.53 18.20 -0.66
C ASN A 63 1.47 19.20 -1.16
N SER A 64 1.78 20.48 -1.13
CA SER A 64 0.86 21.55 -1.58
C SER A 64 0.49 21.48 -3.06
N LYS A 65 1.28 20.84 -3.91
CA LYS A 65 0.99 20.69 -5.34
C LYS A 65 -0.09 19.63 -5.60
N SER A 66 -0.28 18.69 -4.68
CA SER A 66 -1.32 17.65 -4.75
C SER A 66 -2.71 18.13 -4.30
N VAL A 67 -2.81 19.35 -3.76
CA VAL A 67 -4.06 19.89 -3.18
C VAL A 67 -5.11 20.15 -4.24
N ARG A 68 -6.37 19.84 -3.92
CA ARG A 68 -7.56 19.94 -4.79
C ARG A 68 -7.48 19.05 -6.03
N MET A 69 -6.65 18.01 -5.99
CA MET A 69 -6.60 17.00 -7.04
C MET A 69 -7.51 15.83 -6.68
N LEU A 70 -8.27 15.39 -7.65
CA LEU A 70 -8.98 14.10 -7.64
C LEU A 70 -8.26 13.19 -8.63
N GLN A 71 -7.85 12.02 -8.17
CA GLN A 71 -7.17 11.06 -9.02
C GLN A 71 -7.88 9.72 -8.97
N ILE A 72 -8.12 9.15 -10.14
CA ILE A 72 -8.74 7.85 -10.34
C ILE A 72 -7.75 6.98 -11.10
N ASN A 73 -7.45 5.82 -10.56
CA ASN A 73 -6.69 4.77 -11.23
C ASN A 73 -7.60 3.54 -11.35
N GLN A 74 -7.66 2.98 -12.55
CA GLN A 74 -8.44 1.78 -12.84
C GLN A 74 -7.65 0.86 -13.75
N SER A 75 -7.57 -0.41 -13.39
CA SER A 75 -6.99 -1.47 -14.21
C SER A 75 -8.02 -2.58 -14.38
N ILE A 76 -8.22 -3.00 -15.60
CA ILE A 76 -9.08 -4.14 -15.94
C ILE A 76 -8.19 -5.24 -16.46
N LEU A 77 -8.21 -6.37 -15.79
CA LEU A 77 -7.38 -7.54 -16.07
C LEU A 77 -8.25 -8.65 -16.69
N PRO A 78 -7.64 -9.66 -17.31
CA PRO A 78 -8.38 -10.84 -17.80
C PRO A 78 -9.24 -11.49 -16.70
N ASN A 79 -10.23 -12.26 -17.11
CA ASN A 79 -11.17 -13.01 -16.25
C ASN A 79 -12.06 -12.12 -15.34
N GLY A 80 -12.28 -10.85 -15.73
CA GLY A 80 -13.16 -9.94 -15.01
C GLY A 80 -12.55 -9.37 -13.71
N ILE A 81 -11.23 -9.53 -13.51
CA ILE A 81 -10.54 -8.92 -12.38
C ILE A 81 -10.43 -7.41 -12.61
N SER A 82 -10.75 -6.63 -11.62
CA SER A 82 -10.72 -5.18 -11.69
C SER A 82 -10.09 -4.60 -10.43
N ILE A 83 -9.13 -3.69 -10.60
CA ILE A 83 -8.38 -3.04 -9.53
C ILE A 83 -8.59 -1.54 -9.67
N GLY A 84 -8.99 -0.88 -8.60
CA GLY A 84 -9.23 0.54 -8.62
C GLY A 84 -8.76 1.28 -7.38
N MET A 85 -8.40 2.56 -7.58
CA MET A 85 -8.04 3.49 -6.52
C MET A 85 -8.60 4.88 -6.83
N LEU A 86 -9.22 5.48 -5.82
CA LEU A 86 -9.71 6.85 -5.84
C LEU A 86 -9.05 7.63 -4.71
N ASN A 87 -8.42 8.74 -5.04
CA ASN A 87 -7.78 9.65 -4.09
C ASN A 87 -8.28 11.07 -4.28
N TYR A 88 -8.40 11.81 -3.21
CA TYR A 88 -8.62 13.25 -3.22
C TYR A 88 -7.71 13.91 -2.20
N ALA A 89 -7.13 15.07 -2.49
CA ALA A 89 -6.29 15.78 -1.54
C ALA A 89 -6.85 17.18 -1.22
N PHE A 90 -6.85 17.52 0.05
CA PHE A 90 -7.21 18.86 0.53
C PHE A 90 -6.22 19.36 1.57
N ASN A 91 -6.06 20.68 1.61
CA ASN A 91 -5.16 21.33 2.55
C ASN A 91 -5.88 21.78 3.79
N THR A 92 -5.18 21.73 4.90
CA THR A 92 -5.59 22.32 6.18
C THR A 92 -4.45 23.16 6.76
N LYS A 93 -4.71 23.89 7.82
CA LYS A 93 -3.66 24.63 8.56
C LYS A 93 -2.58 23.73 9.16
N TYR A 94 -2.83 22.43 9.26
CA TYR A 94 -1.91 21.46 9.85
C TYR A 94 -1.09 20.69 8.81
N GLY A 95 -1.54 20.63 7.56
CA GLY A 95 -0.92 19.87 6.47
C GLY A 95 -1.94 19.39 5.45
N VAL A 96 -1.53 18.51 4.56
CA VAL A 96 -2.33 17.95 3.49
C VAL A 96 -2.92 16.61 3.92
N PHE A 97 -4.22 16.44 3.71
CA PHE A 97 -4.95 15.20 3.94
C PHE A 97 -5.40 14.61 2.61
N ALA A 98 -5.35 13.29 2.50
CA ALA A 98 -5.81 12.58 1.31
C ALA A 98 -6.63 11.33 1.69
N PRO A 99 -7.98 11.41 1.69
CA PRO A 99 -8.82 10.24 1.69
C PRO A 99 -8.55 9.38 0.45
N THR A 100 -8.50 8.07 0.66
CA THR A 100 -8.20 7.08 -0.36
C THR A 100 -9.16 5.91 -0.24
N ILE A 101 -9.72 5.49 -1.37
CA ILE A 101 -10.49 4.25 -1.49
C ILE A 101 -9.73 3.37 -2.47
N LYS A 102 -9.53 2.10 -2.09
CA LYS A 102 -8.96 1.07 -2.97
C LYS A 102 -9.88 -0.12 -3.00
N TYR A 103 -9.96 -0.80 -4.13
CA TYR A 103 -10.69 -2.05 -4.24
C TYR A 103 -10.03 -3.00 -5.25
N ILE A 104 -10.25 -4.27 -5.03
CA ILE A 104 -10.03 -5.34 -6.00
C ILE A 104 -11.30 -6.17 -6.06
N SER A 105 -11.82 -6.36 -7.27
CA SER A 105 -12.83 -7.38 -7.57
C SER A 105 -12.14 -8.50 -8.33
N TYR A 106 -12.27 -9.72 -7.85
CA TYR A 106 -11.64 -10.89 -8.48
C TYR A 106 -12.52 -11.55 -9.54
N GLY A 107 -13.69 -10.93 -9.87
CA GLY A 107 -14.63 -11.46 -10.83
C GLY A 107 -15.58 -12.48 -10.20
N LYS A 108 -16.09 -13.39 -11.06
CA LYS A 108 -17.03 -14.44 -10.68
C LYS A 108 -16.34 -15.80 -10.75
N PHE A 109 -16.56 -16.61 -9.74
CA PHE A 109 -16.09 -17.99 -9.67
C PHE A 109 -17.27 -18.94 -9.72
N GLU A 110 -17.11 -20.08 -10.38
CA GLU A 110 -18.10 -21.14 -10.38
C GLU A 110 -17.90 -22.02 -9.14
N SER A 111 -18.99 -22.35 -8.47
CA SER A 111 -19.02 -23.25 -7.32
C SER A 111 -19.50 -24.62 -7.75
N TYR A 112 -18.82 -25.66 -7.28
CA TYR A 112 -19.13 -27.07 -7.58
C TYR A 112 -19.23 -27.87 -6.29
N ASP A 113 -20.06 -28.91 -6.28
CA ASP A 113 -20.10 -29.90 -5.20
C ASP A 113 -18.97 -30.92 -5.33
N GLU A 114 -18.85 -31.82 -4.34
CA GLU A 114 -17.85 -32.90 -4.35
C GLU A 114 -18.02 -33.88 -5.52
N ALA A 115 -19.20 -33.97 -6.11
CA ALA A 115 -19.50 -34.79 -7.26
C ALA A 115 -19.26 -34.09 -8.60
N GLY A 116 -18.85 -32.79 -8.60
CA GLY A 116 -18.60 -32.00 -9.78
C GLY A 116 -19.84 -31.34 -10.38
N ASN A 117 -21.00 -31.34 -9.71
CA ASN A 117 -22.18 -30.63 -10.17
C ASN A 117 -22.06 -29.13 -9.83
N ARG A 118 -22.49 -28.29 -10.77
CA ARG A 118 -22.47 -26.84 -10.60
C ARG A 118 -23.53 -26.39 -9.59
N LEU A 119 -23.08 -25.77 -8.49
CA LEU A 119 -23.95 -25.21 -7.45
C LEU A 119 -24.34 -23.75 -7.71
N GLY A 120 -23.55 -23.01 -8.51
CA GLY A 120 -23.81 -21.61 -8.78
C GLY A 120 -22.53 -20.80 -9.03
N THR A 121 -22.57 -19.52 -8.70
CA THR A 121 -21.41 -18.62 -8.80
C THR A 121 -21.28 -17.82 -7.51
N PHE A 122 -20.03 -17.54 -7.11
CA PHE A 122 -19.72 -16.62 -6.03
C PHE A 122 -18.74 -15.52 -6.48
N THR A 123 -18.59 -14.49 -5.70
CA THR A 123 -17.67 -13.37 -5.94
C THR A 123 -16.69 -13.23 -4.79
N ALA A 124 -15.50 -12.73 -5.10
CA ALA A 124 -14.52 -12.33 -4.12
C ALA A 124 -14.14 -10.87 -4.36
N SER A 125 -13.97 -10.11 -3.30
CA SER A 125 -13.58 -8.69 -3.37
C SER A 125 -12.88 -8.24 -2.12
N ASP A 126 -11.88 -7.38 -2.29
CA ASP A 126 -11.16 -6.69 -1.24
C ASP A 126 -11.34 -5.19 -1.39
N TYR A 127 -11.42 -4.48 -0.30
CA TYR A 127 -11.48 -3.02 -0.29
C TYR A 127 -10.77 -2.42 0.91
N SER A 128 -10.32 -1.19 0.74
CA SER A 128 -9.83 -0.40 1.84
C SER A 128 -10.27 1.05 1.73
N ILE A 129 -10.55 1.66 2.88
CA ILE A 129 -10.88 3.07 3.01
C ILE A 129 -9.91 3.66 4.01
N GLY A 130 -9.13 4.65 3.58
CA GLY A 130 -8.08 5.23 4.39
C GLY A 130 -8.00 6.74 4.29
N MET A 131 -7.20 7.30 5.19
CA MET A 131 -6.83 8.70 5.24
C MET A 131 -5.32 8.77 5.39
N SER A 132 -4.67 9.45 4.45
CA SER A 132 -3.25 9.81 4.54
C SER A 132 -3.12 11.27 4.95
N TYR A 133 -2.13 11.54 5.78
CA TYR A 133 -1.72 12.86 6.21
C TYR A 133 -0.26 13.08 5.87
N GLY A 134 0.06 14.23 5.28
CA GLY A 134 1.43 14.63 4.99
C GLY A 134 1.69 16.08 5.39
N ARG A 135 2.88 16.33 5.91
CA ARG A 135 3.33 17.66 6.29
C ARG A 135 4.79 17.87 5.94
N THR A 136 5.07 18.94 5.23
CA THR A 136 6.43 19.46 5.04
C THR A 136 6.83 20.20 6.31
N VAL A 137 7.81 19.67 7.03
CA VAL A 137 8.31 20.23 8.29
C VAL A 137 9.23 21.42 8.00
N ASN A 138 10.10 21.26 7.00
CA ASN A 138 10.97 22.30 6.50
C ASN A 138 11.24 22.08 4.99
N LYS A 139 12.05 22.92 4.36
CA LYS A 139 12.34 22.83 2.90
C LYS A 139 12.95 21.50 2.46
N LEU A 140 13.48 20.69 3.38
CA LEU A 140 14.20 19.45 3.09
C LEU A 140 13.41 18.21 3.50
N ILE A 141 12.58 18.29 4.55
CA ILE A 141 12.01 17.12 5.23
C ILE A 141 10.49 17.20 5.21
N SER A 142 9.87 16.14 4.77
CA SER A 142 8.43 15.89 4.90
C SER A 142 8.20 14.60 5.68
N ILE A 143 7.15 14.57 6.48
CA ILE A 143 6.70 13.41 7.24
C ILE A 143 5.22 13.14 6.93
N GLY A 144 4.81 11.90 7.11
CA GLY A 144 3.41 11.55 6.90
C GLY A 144 3.00 10.31 7.69
N SER A 145 1.70 10.16 7.82
CA SER A 145 1.07 9.01 8.42
C SER A 145 -0.19 8.63 7.65
N SER A 146 -0.61 7.38 7.78
CA SER A 146 -1.88 6.91 7.22
C SER A 146 -2.60 6.00 8.18
N LEU A 147 -3.92 6.02 8.10
CA LEU A 147 -4.83 5.12 8.78
C LEU A 147 -5.75 4.53 7.74
N THR A 148 -5.90 3.20 7.72
CA THR A 148 -6.67 2.51 6.70
C THR A 148 -7.50 1.40 7.33
N PHE A 149 -8.79 1.40 7.06
CA PHE A 149 -9.72 0.31 7.35
C PHE A 149 -9.74 -0.67 6.17
N LEU A 150 -9.77 -1.96 6.48
CA LEU A 150 -9.70 -3.05 5.52
C LEU A 150 -10.94 -3.91 5.59
N GLY A 151 -11.44 -4.33 4.45
CA GLY A 151 -12.47 -5.34 4.32
C GLY A 151 -12.14 -6.30 3.20
N SER A 152 -12.40 -7.56 3.44
CA SER A 152 -12.26 -8.63 2.46
C SER A 152 -13.45 -9.56 2.55
N ASN A 153 -14.04 -9.84 1.39
CA ASN A 153 -15.20 -10.72 1.25
C ASN A 153 -14.86 -11.84 0.27
N LEU A 154 -15.05 -13.06 0.72
CA LEU A 154 -14.84 -14.26 -0.07
C LEU A 154 -16.06 -15.16 0.12
N GLU A 155 -16.97 -15.19 -0.87
CA GLU A 155 -18.24 -15.93 -0.80
C GLU A 155 -19.06 -15.52 0.45
N THR A 156 -19.18 -16.42 1.44
CA THR A 156 -19.87 -16.19 2.71
C THR A 156 -18.95 -15.70 3.83
N TYR A 157 -17.63 -15.75 3.59
CA TYR A 157 -16.62 -15.35 4.58
C TYR A 157 -16.26 -13.89 4.45
N SER A 158 -16.03 -13.24 5.56
CA SER A 158 -15.55 -11.86 5.59
C SER A 158 -14.50 -11.65 6.67
N ALA A 159 -13.50 -10.83 6.34
CA ALA A 159 -12.45 -10.43 7.27
C ALA A 159 -12.36 -8.88 7.30
N TYR A 160 -12.06 -8.33 8.47
CA TYR A 160 -11.93 -6.89 8.67
C TYR A 160 -10.71 -6.56 9.51
N GLY A 161 -10.06 -5.46 9.20
CA GLY A 161 -8.88 -5.02 9.93
C GLY A 161 -8.64 -3.52 9.82
N MET A 162 -7.58 -3.08 10.48
CA MET A 162 -7.13 -1.69 10.43
C MET A 162 -5.61 -1.66 10.39
N THR A 163 -5.06 -0.77 9.56
CA THR A 163 -3.62 -0.57 9.45
C THR A 163 -3.23 0.88 9.59
N PHE A 164 -2.01 1.06 10.09
CA PHE A 164 -1.29 2.32 10.19
C PHE A 164 -0.09 2.30 9.26
N GLY A 165 0.26 3.45 8.74
CA GLY A 165 1.47 3.65 7.97
C GLY A 165 2.17 4.93 8.39
N PHE A 166 3.50 4.94 8.25
CA PHE A 166 4.35 6.09 8.53
C PHE A 166 5.31 6.29 7.36
N GLY A 167 5.61 7.54 7.07
CA GLY A 167 6.53 7.89 6.02
C GLY A 167 7.41 9.07 6.37
N ALA A 168 8.61 9.06 5.81
CA ALA A 168 9.53 10.18 5.81
C ALA A 168 10.07 10.38 4.39
N PHE A 169 10.32 11.62 4.04
CA PHE A 169 10.88 12.01 2.77
C PHE A 169 11.87 13.16 2.98
N ILE A 170 13.03 13.05 2.36
CA ILE A 170 14.09 14.05 2.42
C ILE A 170 14.46 14.42 0.99
N LYS A 171 14.50 15.73 0.71
CA LYS A 171 14.90 16.28 -0.58
C LYS A 171 16.17 17.10 -0.41
N HIS A 172 17.17 16.82 -1.23
CA HIS A 172 18.42 17.61 -1.21
C HIS A 172 18.15 19.06 -1.63
N PRO A 173 18.84 20.09 -1.07
CA PRO A 173 18.59 21.48 -1.38
C PRO A 173 18.72 21.81 -2.88
N ASN A 174 19.65 21.17 -3.58
CA ASN A 174 19.89 21.36 -5.01
C ASN A 174 18.99 20.47 -5.89
N GLU A 175 18.03 19.75 -5.29
CA GLU A 175 17.12 18.82 -5.96
C GLU A 175 17.80 17.67 -6.75
N LEU A 176 19.09 17.45 -6.52
CA LEU A 176 19.87 16.44 -7.23
C LEU A 176 19.51 15.01 -6.83
N PHE A 177 19.06 14.80 -5.61
CA PHE A 177 18.58 13.52 -5.14
C PHE A 177 17.54 13.68 -4.02
N SER A 178 16.73 12.67 -3.84
CA SER A 178 15.79 12.56 -2.75
C SER A 178 15.81 11.15 -2.15
N ALA A 179 15.47 11.05 -0.89
CA ALA A 179 15.37 9.79 -0.17
C ALA A 179 14.02 9.66 0.50
N GLY A 180 13.46 8.46 0.46
CA GLY A 180 12.19 8.11 1.08
C GLY A 180 12.34 6.91 2.00
N PHE A 181 11.60 6.93 3.09
CA PHE A 181 11.41 5.80 3.99
C PHE A 181 9.90 5.64 4.26
N SER A 182 9.41 4.41 4.22
CA SER A 182 8.02 4.11 4.49
C SER A 182 7.88 2.79 5.23
N VAL A 183 7.01 2.78 6.23
CA VAL A 183 6.53 1.57 6.89
C VAL A 183 5.02 1.54 6.76
N LYS A 184 4.48 0.48 6.16
CA LYS A 184 3.04 0.34 5.88
C LYS A 184 2.48 -0.93 6.49
N ASN A 185 1.16 -0.94 6.63
CA ASN A 185 0.37 -2.10 7.02
C ASN A 185 0.66 -2.63 8.42
N ILE A 186 1.12 -1.76 9.34
CA ILE A 186 1.21 -2.10 10.76
C ILE A 186 -0.21 -2.05 11.33
N GLY A 187 -0.71 -3.13 11.92
CA GLY A 187 -2.07 -3.10 12.43
C GLY A 187 -2.54 -4.43 12.97
N PHE A 188 -3.85 -4.59 12.98
CA PHE A 188 -4.52 -5.78 13.52
C PHE A 188 -5.83 -6.08 12.79
N THR A 189 -6.26 -7.33 12.88
CA THR A 189 -7.54 -7.82 12.37
C THR A 189 -8.56 -7.84 13.51
N PHE A 190 -9.77 -7.35 13.24
CA PHE A 190 -10.92 -7.44 14.17
C PHE A 190 -11.68 -8.74 13.98
N LYS A 191 -11.75 -9.20 12.73
CA LYS A 191 -12.45 -10.41 12.32
C LYS A 191 -11.63 -11.11 11.25
N ASP A 192 -11.36 -12.38 11.47
CA ASP A 192 -10.76 -13.28 10.49
C ASP A 192 -11.85 -14.08 9.76
N TYR A 193 -11.51 -14.68 8.62
CA TYR A 193 -12.45 -15.48 7.83
C TYR A 193 -13.02 -16.66 8.63
N THR A 194 -12.19 -17.27 9.47
CA THR A 194 -12.59 -18.38 10.35
C THR A 194 -12.07 -18.15 11.77
N THR A 195 -12.73 -18.69 12.77
CA THR A 195 -12.34 -18.57 14.17
C THR A 195 -11.02 -19.28 14.51
N SER A 196 -10.57 -20.20 13.67
CA SER A 196 -9.34 -20.98 13.86
C SER A 196 -8.13 -20.44 13.09
N SER A 197 -8.32 -19.49 12.15
CA SER A 197 -7.23 -18.90 11.40
C SER A 197 -6.95 -17.47 11.89
N LYS A 198 -5.70 -17.18 12.24
CA LYS A 198 -5.26 -15.81 12.53
C LYS A 198 -4.61 -15.23 11.30
N SER A 199 -5.23 -14.23 10.71
CA SER A 199 -4.71 -13.53 9.54
C SER A 199 -3.56 -12.61 9.94
N MET A 200 -2.44 -12.72 9.23
CA MET A 200 -1.34 -11.78 9.37
C MET A 200 -1.48 -10.64 8.35
N LEU A 201 -1.20 -9.43 8.78
CA LEU A 201 -1.11 -8.28 7.90
C LEU A 201 0.26 -8.25 7.20
N PRO A 202 0.33 -7.93 5.90
CA PRO A 202 1.59 -7.88 5.16
C PRO A 202 2.34 -6.58 5.47
N ILE A 203 3.01 -6.54 6.62
CA ILE A 203 3.84 -5.37 7.00
C ILE A 203 4.89 -5.17 5.92
N ASN A 204 5.04 -3.93 5.47
CA ASN A 204 5.95 -3.55 4.41
C ASN A 204 6.85 -2.39 4.87
N VAL A 205 8.17 -2.60 4.81
CA VAL A 205 9.18 -1.58 5.13
C VAL A 205 10.00 -1.32 3.88
N GLN A 206 10.09 -0.07 3.48
CA GLN A 206 10.74 0.34 2.25
C GLN A 206 11.68 1.53 2.51
N ALA A 207 12.83 1.52 1.84
CA ALA A 207 13.73 2.66 1.74
C ALA A 207 14.16 2.81 0.28
N GLY A 208 14.28 4.04 -0.20
CA GLY A 208 14.64 4.30 -1.59
C GLY A 208 15.29 5.67 -1.76
N ILE A 209 16.03 5.80 -2.85
CA ILE A 209 16.69 7.03 -3.29
C ILE A 209 16.31 7.25 -4.76
N SER A 210 16.10 8.49 -5.13
CA SER A 210 15.83 8.92 -6.50
C SER A 210 16.68 10.12 -6.88
#